data_148b3eef33e2f64a990706e9507d9318
#
_entry.id   148b3eef33e2f64a990706e9507d9318
#
_cell.length_a   1.000
_cell.length_b   1.000
_cell.length_c   1.000
_cell.angle_alpha   90.00
_cell.angle_beta   90.00
_cell.angle_gamma   90.00
#
_symmetry.space_group_name_H-M   'P 1'
#
loop_
_entity.id
_entity.type
_entity.pdbx_description
1 polymer ?
#
loop_
_entity_poly.entity_id
_entity_poly.type
_entity_poly.pdbx_seq_one_letter_code
_entity_poly.pdbx_strand_id
1 'polypeptide(L)'
;MKTLDQFREVMRRDRVFDFVAEGRLPFQGHRPVIPGNIDVTHGPILYLENVTVSFDGFKALNELTLYINDGELRCIIGPNGAGKTTMMDVITGKTRPDEGTVFFGQTVDCTQHNETEIATFGIGRKFQKPTIFPAHSVFENLELAMHTNKNVWPTLFAQLTGEQRDKIAEVLETIGLTDQQNNLAVLLSHGQKQWLEIGMLLMQNPRLLLVDEPVAGMTHQEMDRTAELLLKLAGDHSVVVVEHDMDFVRSIASTVTVLHEGSVLAEGSMDEVQNDPKVIEVYLGE
;
A
#
# COMPACT_ATOMS: atom_id res chain seq x y z
N MET A 1 -0.16 -0.01 -39.69
CA MET A 1 -0.17 -1.09 -38.71
C MET A 1 1.28 -1.21 -38.20
N LYS A 2 1.64 -0.58 -37.09
CA LYS A 2 2.96 -0.73 -36.49
C LYS A 2 2.98 -2.09 -35.81
N THR A 3 4.02 -2.86 -36.08
CA THR A 3 4.10 -4.28 -35.71
C THR A 3 4.20 -4.48 -34.20
N LEU A 4 3.74 -5.64 -33.71
CA LEU A 4 3.85 -6.09 -32.31
C LEU A 4 5.29 -5.96 -31.75
N ASP A 5 6.29 -6.02 -32.62
CA ASP A 5 7.70 -5.89 -32.24
C ASP A 5 8.09 -4.45 -31.88
N GLN A 6 7.50 -3.44 -32.51
CA GLN A 6 7.67 -2.05 -32.10
C GLN A 6 6.98 -1.76 -30.75
N PHE A 7 5.89 -2.46 -30.46
CA PHE A 7 5.21 -2.36 -29.16
C PHE A 7 6.05 -3.02 -28.05
N ARG A 8 6.68 -4.18 -28.33
CA ARG A 8 7.60 -4.84 -27.40
C ARG A 8 8.86 -4.04 -27.12
N GLU A 9 9.33 -3.26 -28.08
CA GLU A 9 10.52 -2.42 -27.93
C GLU A 9 10.24 -1.15 -27.11
N VAL A 10 9.00 -0.62 -27.18
CA VAL A 10 8.52 0.50 -26.35
C VAL A 10 8.29 0.08 -24.91
N MET A 11 7.90 -1.18 -24.69
CA MET A 11 7.66 -1.77 -23.36
C MET A 11 8.95 -2.24 -22.65
N ARG A 12 10.14 -1.93 -23.20
CA ARG A 12 11.37 -2.02 -22.41
C ARG A 12 11.35 -0.94 -21.33
N ARG A 13 11.66 -1.37 -20.10
CA ARG A 13 11.61 -0.67 -18.83
C ARG A 13 12.00 0.82 -18.89
N ASP A 14 12.96 1.15 -19.72
CA ASP A 14 13.58 2.48 -19.82
C ASP A 14 12.86 3.43 -20.80
N ARG A 15 11.81 3.01 -21.51
CA ARG A 15 11.12 3.81 -22.53
C ARG A 15 9.63 4.02 -22.29
N VAL A 16 9.03 3.28 -21.37
CA VAL A 16 7.58 3.46 -21.07
C VAL A 16 7.35 4.86 -20.50
N PHE A 17 8.23 5.33 -19.66
CA PHE A 17 8.15 6.64 -19.02
C PHE A 17 8.48 7.79 -19.97
N ASP A 18 9.50 7.64 -20.84
CA ASP A 18 9.77 8.62 -21.91
C ASP A 18 8.56 8.82 -22.82
N PHE A 19 7.80 7.72 -23.05
CA PHE A 19 6.61 7.75 -23.88
C PHE A 19 5.43 8.45 -23.20
N VAL A 20 5.29 8.31 -21.89
CA VAL A 20 4.28 8.98 -21.06
C VAL A 20 4.64 10.45 -20.86
N ALA A 21 5.89 10.76 -20.56
CA ALA A 21 6.40 12.12 -20.37
C ALA A 21 6.29 12.97 -21.66
N GLU A 22 6.43 12.34 -22.84
CA GLU A 22 6.27 13.02 -24.13
C GLU A 22 4.81 13.15 -24.61
N GLY A 23 3.83 12.69 -23.83
CA GLY A 23 2.41 12.72 -24.18
C GLY A 23 2.04 11.92 -25.44
N ARG A 24 2.89 10.95 -25.82
CA ARG A 24 2.77 10.18 -27.07
C ARG A 24 2.16 8.79 -26.87
N LEU A 25 1.31 8.59 -25.85
CA LEU A 25 0.59 7.32 -25.72
C LEU A 25 -0.25 7.07 -26.98
N PRO A 26 -0.15 5.89 -27.62
CA PRO A 26 -0.87 5.57 -28.87
C PRO A 26 -2.39 5.49 -28.68
N PHE A 27 -2.90 5.66 -27.47
CA PHE A 27 -4.31 5.60 -27.11
C PHE A 27 -4.73 6.88 -26.37
N GLN A 28 -5.01 7.95 -27.12
CA GLN A 28 -5.80 9.09 -26.64
C GLN A 28 -7.30 8.71 -26.51
N GLY A 29 -7.58 7.63 -25.84
CA GLY A 29 -8.92 7.33 -25.40
C GLY A 29 -8.77 6.98 -23.93
N HIS A 30 -9.27 7.81 -23.04
CA HIS A 30 -9.42 7.47 -21.64
C HIS A 30 -10.24 6.18 -21.59
N ARG A 31 -9.59 5.02 -21.49
CA ARG A 31 -10.30 3.81 -21.07
C ARG A 31 -10.78 4.12 -19.66
N PRO A 32 -12.09 4.05 -19.37
CA PRO A 32 -12.55 4.23 -18.01
C PRO A 32 -11.82 3.21 -17.16
N VAL A 33 -11.09 3.67 -16.16
CA VAL A 33 -10.44 2.79 -15.17
C VAL A 33 -11.57 2.06 -14.46
N ILE A 34 -11.63 0.75 -14.62
CA ILE A 34 -12.62 -0.07 -13.94
C ILE A 34 -12.01 -0.37 -12.56
N PRO A 35 -12.66 0.06 -11.45
CA PRO A 35 -12.20 -0.24 -10.11
C PRO A 35 -11.90 -1.74 -9.95
N GLY A 36 -10.74 -2.07 -9.37
CA GLY A 36 -10.31 -3.47 -9.18
C GLY A 36 -9.74 -4.18 -10.41
N ASN A 37 -9.74 -3.56 -11.59
CA ASN A 37 -9.15 -4.14 -12.81
C ASN A 37 -7.90 -3.37 -13.23
N ILE A 38 -6.82 -3.53 -12.46
CA ILE A 38 -5.52 -2.93 -12.74
C ILE A 38 -4.70 -3.91 -13.59
N ASP A 39 -4.15 -3.40 -14.69
CA ASP A 39 -3.26 -4.19 -15.54
C ASP A 39 -1.86 -4.23 -14.92
N VAL A 40 -1.47 -5.41 -14.44
CA VAL A 40 -0.14 -5.69 -13.87
C VAL A 40 0.62 -6.75 -14.68
N THR A 41 0.12 -7.11 -15.87
CA THR A 41 0.63 -8.25 -16.64
C THR A 41 2.05 -8.04 -17.18
N HIS A 42 2.55 -6.82 -17.19
CA HIS A 42 3.80 -6.48 -17.87
C HIS A 42 4.78 -5.62 -17.05
N GLY A 43 4.66 -5.58 -15.73
CA GLY A 43 5.60 -4.80 -14.92
C GLY A 43 5.22 -4.71 -13.43
N PRO A 44 5.91 -3.85 -12.67
CA PRO A 44 5.58 -3.58 -11.28
C PRO A 44 4.14 -3.08 -11.12
N ILE A 45 3.55 -3.33 -9.94
CA ILE A 45 2.23 -2.82 -9.60
C ILE A 45 2.25 -1.33 -9.24
N LEU A 46 3.39 -0.83 -8.73
CA LEU A 46 3.56 0.57 -8.36
C LEU A 46 4.88 1.11 -8.91
N TYR A 47 4.79 2.28 -9.53
CA TYR A 47 5.92 3.02 -10.09
C TYR A 47 5.95 4.43 -9.52
N LEU A 48 7.05 4.81 -8.90
CA LEU A 48 7.42 6.18 -8.62
C LEU A 48 8.66 6.50 -9.43
N GLU A 49 8.67 7.58 -10.18
CA GLU A 49 9.83 7.98 -10.98
C GLU A 49 10.12 9.47 -10.82
N ASN A 50 11.34 9.77 -10.33
CA ASN A 50 11.84 11.12 -10.09
C ASN A 50 10.88 12.00 -9.28
N VAL A 51 10.19 11.41 -8.31
CA VAL A 51 9.17 12.08 -7.49
C VAL A 51 9.83 13.06 -6.53
N THR A 52 9.52 14.34 -6.68
CA THR A 52 9.98 15.41 -5.79
C THR A 52 8.79 16.06 -5.09
N VAL A 53 8.91 16.27 -3.79
CA VAL A 53 7.92 16.98 -2.96
C VAL A 53 8.66 17.94 -2.04
N SER A 54 8.27 19.22 -2.07
CA SER A 54 8.86 20.25 -1.24
C SER A 54 7.82 20.90 -0.33
N PHE A 55 8.17 21.14 0.91
CA PHE A 55 7.37 21.90 1.88
C PHE A 55 8.22 23.08 2.36
N ASP A 56 7.79 24.30 2.10
CA ASP A 56 8.46 25.53 2.52
C ASP A 56 9.96 25.57 2.19
N GLY A 57 10.34 24.98 1.03
CA GLY A 57 11.73 24.93 0.57
C GLY A 57 12.54 23.72 1.07
N PHE A 58 11.97 22.90 1.95
CA PHE A 58 12.54 21.62 2.36
C PHE A 58 12.03 20.50 1.43
N LYS A 59 12.95 19.78 0.79
CA LYS A 59 12.60 18.63 -0.04
C LYS A 59 12.34 17.40 0.85
N ALA A 60 11.08 17.03 1.02
CA ALA A 60 10.68 15.83 1.75
C ALA A 60 10.84 14.55 0.90
N LEU A 61 10.67 14.67 -0.43
CA LEU A 61 11.11 13.69 -1.42
C LEU A 61 11.99 14.40 -2.44
N ASN A 62 13.06 13.75 -2.86
CA ASN A 62 14.06 14.30 -3.75
C ASN A 62 14.41 13.29 -4.84
N GLU A 63 13.78 13.44 -6.02
CA GLU A 63 13.94 12.56 -7.19
C GLU A 63 13.75 11.07 -6.83
N LEU A 64 12.78 10.79 -5.93
CA LEU A 64 12.52 9.42 -5.48
C LEU A 64 12.07 8.54 -6.64
N THR A 65 12.81 7.46 -6.88
CA THR A 65 12.48 6.43 -7.85
C THR A 65 12.37 5.08 -7.12
N LEU A 66 11.19 4.43 -7.23
CA LEU A 66 10.88 3.18 -6.54
C LEU A 66 9.90 2.36 -7.36
N TYR A 67 10.12 1.03 -7.44
CA TYR A 67 9.27 0.08 -8.14
C TYR A 67 8.87 -1.05 -7.20
N ILE A 68 7.57 -1.35 -7.10
CA ILE A 68 7.04 -2.47 -6.31
C ILE A 68 6.45 -3.49 -7.28
N ASN A 69 6.86 -4.76 -7.16
CA ASN A 69 6.32 -5.82 -8.01
C ASN A 69 4.96 -6.31 -7.50
N ASP A 70 4.16 -6.91 -8.39
CA ASP A 70 2.87 -7.50 -8.00
C ASP A 70 3.09 -8.69 -7.06
N GLY A 71 2.32 -8.76 -5.98
CA GLY A 71 2.43 -9.78 -4.93
C GLY A 71 3.64 -9.64 -4.00
N GLU A 72 4.48 -8.60 -4.16
CA GLU A 72 5.66 -8.39 -3.34
C GLU A 72 5.31 -7.89 -1.94
N LEU A 73 6.03 -8.39 -0.90
CA LEU A 73 6.07 -7.79 0.41
C LEU A 73 7.39 -7.01 0.53
N ARG A 74 7.26 -5.68 0.55
CA ARG A 74 8.39 -4.74 0.66
C ARG A 74 8.37 -4.01 1.97
N CYS A 75 9.50 -3.97 2.67
CA CYS A 75 9.67 -3.09 3.83
C CYS A 75 10.42 -1.82 3.43
N ILE A 76 9.91 -0.68 3.88
CA ILE A 76 10.54 0.64 3.73
C ILE A 76 11.03 1.07 5.10
N ILE A 77 12.33 1.24 5.22
CA ILE A 77 12.97 1.70 6.46
C ILE A 77 13.69 3.03 6.23
N GLY A 78 14.10 3.68 7.29
CA GLY A 78 14.85 4.93 7.22
C GLY A 78 14.66 5.77 8.48
N PRO A 79 15.53 6.74 8.75
CA PRO A 79 15.40 7.62 9.91
C PRO A 79 14.13 8.48 9.86
N ASN A 80 13.83 9.15 10.97
CA ASN A 80 12.77 10.14 11.01
C ASN A 80 13.08 11.27 10.04
N GLY A 81 12.07 11.72 9.26
CA GLY A 81 12.28 12.71 8.22
C GLY A 81 12.82 12.19 6.89
N ALA A 82 13.08 10.89 6.73
CA ALA A 82 13.56 10.30 5.48
C ALA A 82 12.57 10.36 4.31
N GLY A 83 11.33 10.81 4.53
CA GLY A 83 10.30 10.94 3.49
C GLY A 83 9.27 9.80 3.44
N LYS A 84 9.35 8.80 4.33
CA LYS A 84 8.48 7.61 4.32
C LYS A 84 6.98 7.94 4.29
N THR A 85 6.51 8.79 5.20
CA THR A 85 5.09 9.22 5.26
C THR A 85 4.70 10.04 4.03
N THR A 86 5.57 10.94 3.57
CA THR A 86 5.34 11.74 2.36
C THR A 86 5.23 10.85 1.12
N MET A 87 6.06 9.82 1.01
CA MET A 87 5.98 8.83 -0.06
C MET A 87 4.60 8.14 -0.06
N MET A 88 4.13 7.67 1.10
CA MET A 88 2.80 7.06 1.21
C MET A 88 1.68 8.06 0.91
N ASP A 89 1.82 9.32 1.33
CA ASP A 89 0.86 10.39 1.06
C ASP A 89 0.78 10.71 -0.44
N VAL A 90 1.90 10.61 -1.16
CA VAL A 90 1.93 10.76 -2.63
C VAL A 90 1.27 9.59 -3.33
N ILE A 91 1.57 8.35 -2.92
CA ILE A 91 0.98 7.13 -3.51
C ILE A 91 -0.55 7.15 -3.36
N THR A 92 -1.05 7.63 -2.22
CA THR A 92 -2.50 7.71 -1.95
C THR A 92 -3.19 8.96 -2.50
N GLY A 93 -2.46 9.88 -3.14
CA GLY A 93 -3.02 11.13 -3.70
C GLY A 93 -3.34 12.20 -2.68
N LYS A 94 -2.98 12.01 -1.40
CA LYS A 94 -3.13 13.01 -0.34
C LYS A 94 -2.17 14.19 -0.53
N THR A 95 -0.97 13.91 -1.04
CA THR A 95 0.01 14.92 -1.42
C THR A 95 0.31 14.79 -2.91
N ARG A 96 0.26 15.91 -3.63
CA ARG A 96 0.66 15.92 -5.04
C ARG A 96 2.16 16.23 -5.14
N PRO A 97 2.90 15.48 -5.96
CA PRO A 97 4.31 15.80 -6.20
C PRO A 97 4.45 17.09 -6.99
N ASP A 98 5.57 17.81 -6.76
CA ASP A 98 5.97 18.97 -7.54
C ASP A 98 6.51 18.54 -8.91
N GLU A 99 7.26 17.41 -8.94
CA GLU A 99 7.85 16.82 -10.13
C GLU A 99 7.78 15.28 -10.04
N GLY A 100 7.91 14.62 -11.20
CA GLY A 100 7.88 13.17 -11.31
C GLY A 100 6.50 12.59 -11.55
N THR A 101 6.42 11.27 -11.58
CA THR A 101 5.19 10.52 -11.89
C THR A 101 4.98 9.38 -10.92
N VAL A 102 3.70 9.05 -10.67
CA VAL A 102 3.30 7.91 -9.83
C VAL A 102 2.22 7.13 -10.56
N PHE A 103 2.53 5.87 -10.90
CA PHE A 103 1.58 5.00 -11.58
C PHE A 103 1.24 3.78 -10.74
N PHE A 104 -0.03 3.45 -10.68
CA PHE A 104 -0.56 2.21 -10.14
C PHE A 104 -0.99 1.29 -11.27
N GLY A 105 -0.35 0.15 -11.39
CA GLY A 105 -0.38 -0.66 -12.60
C GLY A 105 0.14 0.13 -13.81
N GLN A 106 -0.34 -0.22 -15.00
CA GLN A 106 0.09 0.44 -16.24
C GLN A 106 -0.83 1.57 -16.69
N THR A 107 -1.93 1.82 -15.96
CA THR A 107 -3.04 2.64 -16.45
C THR A 107 -3.46 3.78 -15.55
N VAL A 108 -3.14 3.73 -14.25
CA VAL A 108 -3.61 4.73 -13.28
C VAL A 108 -2.48 5.67 -12.91
N ASP A 109 -2.53 6.90 -13.41
CA ASP A 109 -1.69 8.00 -12.95
C ASP A 109 -2.25 8.55 -11.63
N CYS A 110 -1.64 8.15 -10.50
CA CYS A 110 -2.09 8.57 -9.17
C CYS A 110 -2.03 10.08 -8.98
N THR A 111 -1.20 10.80 -9.72
CA THR A 111 -1.07 12.27 -9.61
C THR A 111 -2.31 13.01 -10.11
N GLN A 112 -3.15 12.37 -10.90
CA GLN A 112 -4.38 12.93 -11.47
C GLN A 112 -5.63 12.64 -10.65
N HIS A 113 -5.52 11.80 -9.61
CA HIS A 113 -6.65 11.31 -8.83
C HIS A 113 -6.59 11.78 -7.38
N ASN A 114 -7.75 11.79 -6.71
CA ASN A 114 -7.84 12.05 -5.28
C ASN A 114 -7.79 10.74 -4.46
N GLU A 115 -7.63 10.86 -3.13
CA GLU A 115 -7.54 9.70 -2.22
C GLU A 115 -8.69 8.70 -2.38
N THR A 116 -9.92 9.19 -2.54
CA THR A 116 -11.11 8.33 -2.66
C THR A 116 -11.08 7.53 -3.96
N GLU A 117 -10.70 8.16 -5.07
CA GLU A 117 -10.56 7.49 -6.36
C GLU A 117 -9.45 6.43 -6.31
N ILE A 118 -8.28 6.78 -5.77
CA ILE A 118 -7.14 5.86 -5.62
C ILE A 118 -7.51 4.66 -4.76
N ALA A 119 -8.24 4.86 -3.66
CA ALA A 119 -8.74 3.77 -2.85
C ALA A 119 -9.69 2.85 -3.64
N THR A 120 -10.57 3.41 -4.50
CA THR A 120 -11.46 2.61 -5.35
C THR A 120 -10.73 1.84 -6.45
N PHE A 121 -9.55 2.28 -6.87
CA PHE A 121 -8.71 1.56 -7.82
C PHE A 121 -8.00 0.36 -7.18
N GLY A 122 -7.93 0.29 -5.86
CA GLY A 122 -7.39 -0.85 -5.14
C GLY A 122 -6.10 -0.60 -4.36
N ILE A 123 -5.81 0.66 -4.00
CA ILE A 123 -4.77 0.98 -3.02
C ILE A 123 -5.41 1.18 -1.66
N GLY A 124 -5.15 0.27 -0.72
CA GLY A 124 -5.58 0.38 0.67
C GLY A 124 -4.45 0.93 1.54
N ARG A 125 -4.74 1.90 2.42
CA ARG A 125 -3.75 2.40 3.38
C ARG A 125 -4.26 2.27 4.81
N LYS A 126 -3.46 1.61 5.65
CA LYS A 126 -3.61 1.62 7.10
C LYS A 126 -2.82 2.80 7.66
N PHE A 127 -3.52 3.69 8.35
CA PHE A 127 -2.91 4.84 9.02
C PHE A 127 -2.37 4.45 10.42
N GLN A 128 -1.48 5.26 10.98
CA GLN A 128 -0.95 5.06 12.33
C GLN A 128 -2.04 5.11 13.41
N LYS A 129 -3.05 6.01 13.26
CA LYS A 129 -4.17 6.09 14.21
C LYS A 129 -5.29 5.15 13.81
N PRO A 130 -5.79 4.30 14.72
CA PRO A 130 -6.89 3.39 14.42
C PRO A 130 -8.14 4.11 13.93
N THR A 131 -8.70 3.62 12.83
CA THR A 131 -9.90 4.15 12.16
C THR A 131 -11.13 3.27 12.38
N ILE A 132 -11.09 2.38 13.39
CA ILE A 132 -12.20 1.51 13.76
C ILE A 132 -13.38 2.29 14.35
N PHE A 133 -14.57 1.71 14.26
CA PHE A 133 -15.79 2.19 14.92
C PHE A 133 -15.92 1.52 16.29
N PRO A 134 -15.49 2.16 17.39
CA PRO A 134 -15.34 1.49 18.69
C PRO A 134 -16.66 1.03 19.31
N ALA A 135 -17.79 1.70 18.99
CA ALA A 135 -19.13 1.37 19.48
C ALA A 135 -19.83 0.26 18.70
N HIS A 136 -19.22 -0.22 17.62
CA HIS A 136 -19.70 -1.33 16.81
C HIS A 136 -18.94 -2.62 17.12
N SER A 137 -19.57 -3.78 16.83
CA SER A 137 -18.91 -5.06 16.91
C SER A 137 -17.79 -5.19 15.85
N VAL A 138 -16.92 -6.17 16.01
CA VAL A 138 -15.90 -6.52 15.01
C VAL A 138 -16.57 -6.85 13.67
N PHE A 139 -17.65 -7.64 13.69
CA PHE A 139 -18.42 -7.96 12.49
C PHE A 139 -18.98 -6.72 11.80
N GLU A 140 -19.63 -5.80 12.56
CA GLU A 140 -20.19 -4.57 12.01
C GLU A 140 -19.13 -3.63 11.44
N ASN A 141 -17.92 -3.59 12.02
CA ASN A 141 -16.80 -2.84 11.47
C ASN A 141 -16.43 -3.33 10.06
N LEU A 142 -16.35 -4.66 9.88
CA LEU A 142 -16.06 -5.26 8.57
C LEU A 142 -17.20 -5.03 7.58
N GLU A 143 -18.45 -5.14 8.03
CA GLU A 143 -19.63 -4.85 7.21
C GLU A 143 -19.64 -3.40 6.71
N LEU A 144 -19.37 -2.43 7.58
CA LEU A 144 -19.29 -1.00 7.24
C LEU A 144 -18.16 -0.67 6.26
N ALA A 145 -17.05 -1.43 6.32
CA ALA A 145 -15.90 -1.26 5.44
C ALA A 145 -16.12 -1.86 4.04
N MET A 146 -17.13 -2.72 3.87
CA MET A 146 -17.39 -3.41 2.61
C MET A 146 -17.65 -2.42 1.47
N HIS A 147 -17.09 -2.72 0.31
CA HIS A 147 -17.37 -1.97 -0.92
C HIS A 147 -18.79 -2.32 -1.42
N THR A 148 -19.75 -1.46 -1.11
CA THR A 148 -21.14 -1.62 -1.53
C THR A 148 -21.67 -0.37 -2.21
N ASN A 149 -22.76 -0.52 -2.97
CA ASN A 149 -23.45 0.63 -3.57
C ASN A 149 -24.11 1.47 -2.46
N LYS A 150 -23.51 2.61 -2.13
CA LYS A 150 -23.91 3.51 -1.03
C LYS A 150 -25.10 4.42 -1.37
N ASN A 151 -25.95 4.05 -2.34
CA ASN A 151 -27.19 4.77 -2.59
C ASN A 151 -28.15 4.63 -1.41
N VAL A 152 -28.82 5.73 -1.02
CA VAL A 152 -29.65 5.84 0.19
C VAL A 152 -30.72 4.73 0.28
N TRP A 153 -31.44 4.46 -0.82
CA TRP A 153 -32.52 3.48 -0.83
C TRP A 153 -32.06 2.02 -0.68
N PRO A 154 -31.03 1.54 -1.41
CA PRO A 154 -30.46 0.23 -1.15
C PRO A 154 -29.90 0.06 0.27
N THR A 155 -29.27 1.10 0.83
CA THR A 155 -28.66 1.04 2.17
C THR A 155 -29.70 0.93 3.30
N LEU A 156 -30.87 1.58 3.15
CA LEU A 156 -31.93 1.54 4.16
C LEU A 156 -32.61 0.17 4.30
N PHE A 157 -32.56 -0.67 3.26
CA PHE A 157 -33.17 -2.00 3.22
C PHE A 157 -32.15 -3.12 2.95
N ALA A 158 -30.85 -2.81 3.05
CA ALA A 158 -29.80 -3.78 2.78
C ALA A 158 -29.82 -4.89 3.83
N GLN A 159 -30.01 -6.10 3.37
CA GLN A 159 -29.66 -7.32 4.11
C GLN A 159 -28.41 -7.89 3.48
N LEU A 160 -27.46 -8.32 4.31
CA LEU A 160 -26.27 -8.99 3.83
C LEU A 160 -26.66 -10.23 3.03
N THR A 161 -26.11 -10.34 1.81
CA THR A 161 -26.20 -11.57 1.02
C THR A 161 -25.37 -12.69 1.65
N GLY A 162 -25.59 -13.93 1.23
CA GLY A 162 -24.75 -15.07 1.64
C GLY A 162 -23.28 -14.82 1.32
N GLU A 163 -22.98 -14.40 0.09
CA GLU A 163 -21.60 -14.11 -0.36
C GLU A 163 -20.90 -13.01 0.47
N GLN A 164 -21.65 -11.99 0.88
CA GLN A 164 -21.11 -10.94 1.74
C GLN A 164 -20.78 -11.44 3.15
N ARG A 165 -21.64 -12.32 3.71
CA ARG A 165 -21.36 -12.96 5.00
C ARG A 165 -20.18 -13.91 4.93
N ASP A 166 -20.07 -14.68 3.86
CA ASP A 166 -18.95 -15.58 3.63
C ASP A 166 -17.63 -14.79 3.51
N LYS A 167 -17.65 -13.64 2.81
CA LYS A 167 -16.47 -12.75 2.72
C LYS A 167 -16.07 -12.18 4.09
N ILE A 168 -17.04 -11.76 4.92
CA ILE A 168 -16.74 -11.30 6.30
C ILE A 168 -16.14 -12.45 7.11
N ALA A 169 -16.67 -13.66 7.01
CA ALA A 169 -16.17 -14.84 7.72
C ALA A 169 -14.73 -15.18 7.29
N GLU A 170 -14.44 -15.16 6.00
CA GLU A 170 -13.09 -15.34 5.44
C GLU A 170 -12.09 -14.31 5.97
N VAL A 171 -12.49 -13.03 6.00
CA VAL A 171 -11.65 -11.96 6.53
C VAL A 171 -11.44 -12.11 8.03
N LEU A 172 -12.49 -12.46 8.81
CA LEU A 172 -12.37 -12.73 10.25
C LEU A 172 -11.39 -13.88 10.55
N GLU A 173 -11.42 -14.93 9.76
CA GLU A 173 -10.46 -16.04 9.87
C GLU A 173 -9.05 -15.58 9.50
N THR A 174 -8.91 -14.77 8.44
CA THR A 174 -7.62 -14.25 7.98
C THR A 174 -6.95 -13.38 9.04
N ILE A 175 -7.70 -12.46 9.67
CA ILE A 175 -7.17 -11.58 10.73
C ILE A 175 -7.19 -12.21 12.13
N GLY A 176 -7.68 -13.46 12.27
CA GLY A 176 -7.70 -14.21 13.53
C GLY A 176 -8.63 -13.63 14.60
N LEU A 177 -9.76 -13.02 14.20
CA LEU A 177 -10.75 -12.40 15.09
C LEU A 177 -12.13 -13.10 15.07
N THR A 178 -12.23 -14.33 14.59
CA THR A 178 -13.49 -15.08 14.48
C THR A 178 -14.20 -15.17 15.84
N ASP A 179 -13.47 -15.50 16.91
CA ASP A 179 -14.05 -15.64 18.26
C ASP A 179 -14.52 -14.31 18.86
N GLN A 180 -13.99 -13.18 18.37
CA GLN A 180 -14.32 -11.82 18.82
C GLN A 180 -15.36 -11.13 17.93
N GLN A 181 -15.92 -11.81 16.92
CA GLN A 181 -16.78 -11.16 15.92
C GLN A 181 -17.95 -10.38 16.49
N ASN A 182 -18.52 -10.82 17.62
CA ASN A 182 -19.65 -10.19 18.30
C ASN A 182 -19.22 -9.20 19.39
N ASN A 183 -17.94 -9.10 19.72
CA ASN A 183 -17.44 -8.17 20.71
C ASN A 183 -17.39 -6.74 20.16
N LEU A 184 -17.67 -5.75 21.02
CA LEU A 184 -17.44 -4.36 20.64
C LEU A 184 -15.95 -4.11 20.37
N ALA A 185 -15.64 -3.38 19.29
CA ALA A 185 -14.27 -3.11 18.89
C ALA A 185 -13.47 -2.31 19.95
N VAL A 186 -14.14 -1.55 20.81
CA VAL A 186 -13.49 -0.86 21.94
C VAL A 186 -12.82 -1.82 22.91
N LEU A 187 -13.32 -3.05 23.06
CA LEU A 187 -12.83 -4.08 23.99
C LEU A 187 -11.61 -4.84 23.48
N LEU A 188 -11.26 -4.70 22.20
CA LEU A 188 -10.11 -5.34 21.60
C LEU A 188 -8.81 -4.80 22.19
N SER A 189 -7.77 -5.66 22.25
CA SER A 189 -6.40 -5.23 22.55
C SER A 189 -5.90 -4.27 21.46
N HIS A 190 -4.74 -3.64 21.71
CA HIS A 190 -4.14 -2.75 20.72
C HIS A 190 -3.83 -3.50 19.41
N GLY A 191 -3.16 -4.64 19.48
CA GLY A 191 -2.86 -5.48 18.32
C GLY A 191 -4.11 -5.96 17.58
N GLN A 192 -5.15 -6.41 18.32
CA GLN A 192 -6.42 -6.83 17.72
C GLN A 192 -7.11 -5.68 16.96
N LYS A 193 -7.03 -4.44 17.44
CA LYS A 193 -7.54 -3.27 16.73
C LYS A 193 -6.80 -3.04 15.42
N GLN A 194 -5.48 -3.22 15.42
CA GLN A 194 -4.66 -3.11 14.20
C GLN A 194 -5.03 -4.21 13.18
N TRP A 195 -5.27 -5.45 13.64
CA TRP A 195 -5.72 -6.53 12.76
C TRP A 195 -7.11 -6.27 12.20
N LEU A 196 -8.03 -5.72 13.02
CA LEU A 196 -9.36 -5.32 12.54
C LEU A 196 -9.27 -4.26 11.44
N GLU A 197 -8.37 -3.28 11.55
CA GLU A 197 -8.14 -2.27 10.50
C GLU A 197 -7.63 -2.90 9.20
N ILE A 198 -6.69 -3.83 9.28
CA ILE A 198 -6.25 -4.61 8.12
C ILE A 198 -7.45 -5.36 7.52
N GLY A 199 -8.28 -5.99 8.34
CA GLY A 199 -9.51 -6.65 7.90
C GLY A 199 -10.46 -5.69 7.18
N MET A 200 -10.67 -4.50 7.71
CA MET A 200 -11.51 -3.48 7.07
C MET A 200 -10.96 -3.06 5.69
N LEU A 201 -9.65 -3.00 5.51
CA LEU A 201 -9.03 -2.79 4.20
C LEU A 201 -9.26 -3.98 3.26
N LEU A 202 -9.11 -5.22 3.76
CA LEU A 202 -9.34 -6.44 2.97
C LEU A 202 -10.79 -6.55 2.46
N MET A 203 -11.77 -5.99 3.19
CA MET A 203 -13.16 -5.92 2.74
C MET A 203 -13.34 -5.10 1.45
N GLN A 204 -12.39 -4.22 1.13
CA GLN A 204 -12.37 -3.43 -0.10
C GLN A 204 -11.63 -4.12 -1.26
N ASN A 205 -11.08 -5.32 -1.01
CA ASN A 205 -10.32 -6.12 -1.97
C ASN A 205 -9.16 -5.36 -2.65
N PRO A 206 -8.24 -4.75 -1.87
CA PRO A 206 -7.15 -3.96 -2.42
C PRO A 206 -6.14 -4.87 -3.14
N ARG A 207 -5.49 -4.34 -4.18
CA ARG A 207 -4.34 -5.00 -4.83
C ARG A 207 -3.02 -4.60 -4.18
N LEU A 208 -2.96 -3.39 -3.61
CA LEU A 208 -1.80 -2.85 -2.90
C LEU A 208 -2.22 -2.39 -1.51
N LEU A 209 -1.56 -2.92 -0.50
CA LEU A 209 -1.71 -2.54 0.90
C LEU A 209 -0.50 -1.71 1.34
N LEU A 210 -0.74 -0.50 1.82
CA LEU A 210 0.25 0.36 2.46
C LEU A 210 0.00 0.32 3.97
N VAL A 211 0.98 -0.18 4.72
CA VAL A 211 0.84 -0.42 6.16
C VAL A 211 1.91 0.39 6.90
N ASP A 212 1.46 1.37 7.68
CA ASP A 212 2.34 2.32 8.38
C ASP A 212 2.46 1.91 9.84
N GLU A 213 3.67 1.54 10.27
CA GLU A 213 4.05 1.11 11.62
C GLU A 213 3.04 0.11 12.25
N PRO A 214 2.86 -1.07 11.59
CA PRO A 214 1.84 -2.02 12.03
C PRO A 214 2.04 -2.60 13.43
N VAL A 215 3.28 -2.61 13.95
CA VAL A 215 3.59 -3.25 15.24
C VAL A 215 3.90 -2.27 16.37
N ALA A 216 3.75 -0.97 16.14
CA ALA A 216 3.99 0.04 17.17
C ALA A 216 3.15 -0.22 18.43
N GLY A 217 3.82 -0.39 19.59
CA GLY A 217 3.16 -0.62 20.88
C GLY A 217 2.58 -2.02 21.09
N MET A 218 2.91 -2.98 20.23
CA MET A 218 2.53 -4.38 20.38
C MET A 218 3.44 -5.17 21.31
N THR A 219 2.90 -6.23 21.89
CA THR A 219 3.68 -7.27 22.55
C THR A 219 4.39 -8.15 21.50
N HIS A 220 5.47 -8.87 21.87
CA HIS A 220 6.15 -9.79 20.94
C HIS A 220 5.20 -10.81 20.31
N GLN A 221 4.27 -11.35 21.09
CA GLN A 221 3.28 -12.30 20.56
C GLN A 221 2.33 -11.68 19.53
N GLU A 222 1.94 -10.41 19.71
CA GLU A 222 1.14 -9.68 18.72
C GLU A 222 1.97 -9.35 17.48
N MET A 223 3.26 -9.04 17.64
CA MET A 223 4.20 -8.82 16.52
C MET A 223 4.34 -10.08 15.66
N ASP A 224 4.57 -11.25 16.29
CA ASP A 224 4.67 -12.53 15.57
C ASP A 224 3.40 -12.82 14.75
N ARG A 225 2.22 -12.63 15.36
CA ARG A 225 0.95 -12.79 14.66
C ARG A 225 0.74 -11.79 13.53
N THR A 226 1.20 -10.56 13.70
CA THR A 226 1.17 -9.54 12.64
C THR A 226 2.09 -9.93 11.49
N ALA A 227 3.27 -10.47 11.79
CA ALA A 227 4.18 -11.00 10.78
C ALA A 227 3.52 -12.14 9.97
N GLU A 228 2.93 -13.13 10.65
CA GLU A 228 2.20 -14.22 10.01
C GLU A 228 1.06 -13.71 9.11
N LEU A 229 0.29 -12.73 9.59
CA LEU A 229 -0.78 -12.10 8.82
C LEU A 229 -0.25 -11.45 7.53
N LEU A 230 0.78 -10.60 7.63
CA LEU A 230 1.34 -9.90 6.48
C LEU A 230 1.96 -10.87 5.47
N LEU A 231 2.65 -11.91 5.93
CA LEU A 231 3.19 -12.97 5.08
C LEU A 231 2.08 -13.76 4.37
N LYS A 232 0.96 -14.02 5.06
CA LYS A 232 -0.22 -14.69 4.46
C LYS A 232 -0.88 -13.84 3.38
N LEU A 233 -0.86 -12.51 3.52
CA LEU A 233 -1.46 -11.58 2.55
C LEU A 233 -0.57 -11.38 1.32
N ALA A 234 0.75 -11.53 1.47
CA ALA A 234 1.69 -11.43 0.35
C ALA A 234 1.42 -12.50 -0.71
N GLY A 235 1.57 -12.13 -1.97
CA GLY A 235 1.25 -13.00 -3.11
C GLY A 235 -0.12 -12.67 -3.70
N ASP A 236 -1.18 -12.73 -2.88
CA ASP A 236 -2.53 -12.33 -3.29
C ASP A 236 -2.67 -10.80 -3.32
N HIS A 237 -1.96 -10.12 -2.42
CA HIS A 237 -1.83 -8.67 -2.34
C HIS A 237 -0.35 -8.27 -2.41
N SER A 238 -0.07 -7.12 -3.00
CA SER A 238 1.22 -6.46 -2.82
C SER A 238 1.18 -5.69 -1.50
N VAL A 239 2.21 -5.82 -0.67
CA VAL A 239 2.22 -5.23 0.67
C VAL A 239 3.47 -4.36 0.83
N VAL A 240 3.27 -3.09 1.15
CA VAL A 240 4.35 -2.17 1.51
C VAL A 240 4.22 -1.83 2.99
N VAL A 241 5.22 -2.16 3.76
CA VAL A 241 5.29 -1.92 5.20
C VAL A 241 6.34 -0.85 5.49
N VAL A 242 5.94 0.22 6.14
CA VAL A 242 6.87 1.21 6.70
C VAL A 242 7.10 0.85 8.16
N GLU A 243 8.33 0.57 8.53
CA GLU A 243 8.68 0.15 9.89
C GLU A 243 10.07 0.63 10.31
N HIS A 244 10.30 0.61 11.61
CA HIS A 244 11.58 0.96 12.24
C HIS A 244 12.09 -0.16 13.16
N ASP A 245 11.28 -1.17 13.47
CA ASP A 245 11.70 -2.37 14.21
C ASP A 245 12.40 -3.35 13.26
N MET A 246 13.75 -3.46 13.41
CA MET A 246 14.57 -4.24 12.50
C MET A 246 14.36 -5.74 12.64
N ASP A 247 14.00 -6.23 13.83
CA ASP A 247 13.72 -7.65 14.06
C ASP A 247 12.42 -8.04 13.36
N PHE A 248 11.40 -7.19 13.46
CA PHE A 248 10.16 -7.38 12.72
C PHE A 248 10.38 -7.31 11.21
N VAL A 249 11.10 -6.29 10.70
CA VAL A 249 11.44 -6.18 9.27
C VAL A 249 12.15 -7.44 8.79
N ARG A 250 13.13 -7.94 9.53
CA ARG A 250 13.86 -9.18 9.21
C ARG A 250 12.94 -10.41 9.11
N SER A 251 11.88 -10.44 9.92
CA SER A 251 10.97 -11.59 9.95
C SER A 251 10.02 -11.67 8.76
N ILE A 252 9.74 -10.53 8.07
CA ILE A 252 8.73 -10.47 7.01
C ILE A 252 9.26 -10.05 5.63
N ALA A 253 10.35 -9.26 5.58
CA ALA A 253 10.75 -8.62 4.35
C ALA A 253 11.30 -9.60 3.31
N SER A 254 10.73 -9.59 2.11
CA SER A 254 11.36 -10.17 0.93
C SER A 254 12.39 -9.21 0.32
N THR A 255 12.08 -7.93 0.35
CA THR A 255 12.96 -6.84 -0.10
C THR A 255 12.84 -5.67 0.89
N VAL A 256 13.96 -5.07 1.21
CA VAL A 256 14.06 -3.87 2.05
C VAL A 256 14.55 -2.71 1.21
N THR A 257 13.88 -1.56 1.32
CA THR A 257 14.32 -0.29 0.73
C THR A 257 14.62 0.69 1.86
N VAL A 258 15.80 1.27 1.86
CA VAL A 258 16.21 2.30 2.80
C VAL A 258 15.98 3.66 2.18
N LEU A 259 15.14 4.48 2.81
CA LEU A 259 14.99 5.89 2.46
C LEU A 259 15.87 6.77 3.34
N HIS A 260 16.52 7.74 2.70
CA HIS A 260 17.28 8.78 3.36
C HIS A 260 17.16 10.08 2.57
N GLU A 261 16.90 11.20 3.25
CA GLU A 261 16.76 12.54 2.65
C GLU A 261 15.84 12.57 1.41
N GLY A 262 14.73 11.82 1.46
CA GLY A 262 13.74 11.78 0.40
C GLY A 262 14.10 10.93 -0.82
N SER A 263 15.20 10.18 -0.79
CA SER A 263 15.67 9.34 -1.90
C SER A 263 15.90 7.90 -1.43
N VAL A 264 15.98 6.95 -2.38
CA VAL A 264 16.39 5.57 -2.08
C VAL A 264 17.91 5.55 -1.88
N LEU A 265 18.35 5.17 -0.69
CA LEU A 265 19.76 5.01 -0.35
C LEU A 265 20.29 3.63 -0.74
N ALA A 266 19.54 2.57 -0.42
CA ALA A 266 19.88 1.19 -0.71
C ALA A 266 18.60 0.36 -0.88
N GLU A 267 18.69 -0.73 -1.65
CA GLU A 267 17.62 -1.69 -1.85
C GLU A 267 18.19 -3.09 -2.02
N GLY A 268 17.61 -4.09 -1.36
CA GLY A 268 18.03 -5.49 -1.45
C GLY A 268 17.42 -6.35 -0.36
N SER A 269 17.98 -7.53 -0.15
CA SER A 269 17.65 -8.35 1.02
C SER A 269 18.06 -7.64 2.32
N MET A 270 17.48 -8.07 3.44
CA MET A 270 17.85 -7.51 4.75
C MET A 270 19.35 -7.61 5.03
N ASP A 271 19.99 -8.72 4.65
CA ASP A 271 21.42 -8.92 4.86
C ASP A 271 22.28 -8.00 3.97
N GLU A 272 21.89 -7.77 2.72
CA GLU A 272 22.58 -6.83 1.83
C GLU A 272 22.50 -5.39 2.36
N VAL A 273 21.30 -4.95 2.70
CA VAL A 273 21.05 -3.60 3.20
C VAL A 273 21.78 -3.34 4.53
N GLN A 274 21.77 -4.31 5.46
CA GLN A 274 22.42 -4.18 6.76
C GLN A 274 23.95 -4.06 6.66
N ASN A 275 24.55 -4.64 5.61
CA ASN A 275 25.98 -4.60 5.36
C ASN A 275 26.41 -3.50 4.37
N ASP A 276 25.47 -2.71 3.85
CA ASP A 276 25.80 -1.59 2.97
C ASP A 276 26.50 -0.47 3.76
N PRO A 277 27.73 -0.06 3.35
CA PRO A 277 28.49 0.96 4.06
C PRO A 277 27.74 2.30 4.20
N LYS A 278 26.94 2.69 3.21
CA LYS A 278 26.16 3.93 3.25
C LYS A 278 25.02 3.84 4.27
N VAL A 279 24.39 2.68 4.37
CA VAL A 279 23.32 2.43 5.37
C VAL A 279 23.92 2.47 6.77
N ILE A 280 25.07 1.82 6.97
CA ILE A 280 25.80 1.81 8.25
C ILE A 280 26.17 3.25 8.65
N GLU A 281 26.68 4.06 7.72
CA GLU A 281 27.04 5.46 7.99
C GLU A 281 25.83 6.28 8.45
N VAL A 282 24.67 6.14 7.79
CA VAL A 282 23.44 6.85 8.14
C VAL A 282 22.87 6.45 9.50
N TYR A 283 22.97 5.16 9.87
CA TYR A 283 22.38 4.66 11.13
C TYR A 283 23.35 4.70 12.31
N LEU A 284 24.67 4.70 12.09
CA LEU A 284 25.71 4.71 13.15
C LEU A 284 26.50 6.01 13.19
N GLY A 285 26.36 6.88 12.19
CA GLY A 285 27.11 8.13 12.07
C GLY A 285 26.46 9.34 12.76
N GLU A 286 25.36 9.14 13.49
CA GLU A 286 24.74 10.15 14.36
C GLU A 286 25.30 10.15 15.77
#